data_768cf6b2751fecfac6950949cf1a7701
#
_entry.id   768cf6b2751fecfac6950949cf1a7701
#
_cell.length_a   1.000
_cell.length_b   1.000
_cell.length_c   1.000
_cell.angle_alpha   90.00
_cell.angle_beta   90.00
_cell.angle_gamma   90.00
#
_symmetry.space_group_name_H-M   'P 1'
#
loop_
_entity.id
_entity.type
_entity.pdbx_description
1 polymer ?
#
loop_
_entity_poly.entity_id
_entity_poly.type
_entity_poly.pdbx_seq_one_letter_code
_entity_poly.pdbx_strand_id
1 'polypeptide(L)'
;YLSSRISYLVIILFSFFPLLNILKKDKPEFIIMHLLTSLPILLNNLFKFQTKFILRISGFPKLNMFRKFLWKNSSKNIFKITCPTKDLLSYLKKENIFEIDKMFYLQDAIINIQDYIKKIKENDKVFLDKVESYDHYFLAVGRLTKQKNYPYLISEFINYLKIKKDGILLIIGEGEEKNMLTELIRKNNASDNIFILSNISNVYPFMKKARALILASLWEEVGFVIVEAAFCNLFVISSNCPNGPKEFLENGEAGYLFHSNKKNELTKKLQNFTEVEANLNKLKIKAKKNSSNYTLFRHHLSLRKILLNEN
;
A
#
# COMPACT_ATOMS: atom_id res chain seq x y z
N TYR A 1 -17.48 -16.53 -11.46
CA TYR A 1 -16.41 -16.39 -10.44
C TYR A 1 -16.66 -17.37 -9.30
N LEU A 2 -15.72 -18.31 -9.05
CA LEU A 2 -15.73 -19.18 -7.89
C LEU A 2 -15.72 -18.34 -6.62
N SER A 3 -16.47 -18.75 -5.58
CA SER A 3 -16.40 -18.05 -4.30
C SER A 3 -14.94 -18.06 -3.78
N SER A 4 -14.51 -17.04 -3.08
CA SER A 4 -13.13 -16.93 -2.57
C SER A 4 -12.69 -18.15 -1.72
N ARG A 5 -13.62 -18.86 -1.10
CA ARG A 5 -13.36 -20.08 -0.33
C ARG A 5 -13.05 -21.27 -1.22
N ILE A 6 -13.80 -21.44 -2.33
CA ILE A 6 -13.57 -22.53 -3.31
C ILE A 6 -12.22 -22.29 -4.00
N SER A 7 -11.94 -21.05 -4.45
CA SER A 7 -10.64 -20.72 -5.03
C SER A 7 -9.47 -21.05 -4.09
N TYR A 8 -9.62 -20.77 -2.79
CA TYR A 8 -8.60 -21.09 -1.78
C TYR A 8 -8.35 -22.61 -1.65
N LEU A 9 -9.41 -23.41 -1.63
CA LEU A 9 -9.31 -24.88 -1.59
C LEU A 9 -8.66 -25.43 -2.86
N VAL A 10 -9.05 -24.95 -4.03
CA VAL A 10 -8.45 -25.34 -5.31
C VAL A 10 -6.95 -25.06 -5.31
N ILE A 11 -6.54 -23.86 -4.88
CA ILE A 11 -5.12 -23.51 -4.81
C ILE A 11 -4.37 -24.43 -3.84
N ILE A 12 -4.93 -24.74 -2.67
CA ILE A 12 -4.32 -25.68 -1.72
C ILE A 12 -4.10 -27.06 -2.36
N LEU A 13 -5.12 -27.61 -3.03
CA LEU A 13 -5.03 -28.93 -3.68
C LEU A 13 -3.95 -28.96 -4.75
N PHE A 14 -3.95 -27.97 -5.66
CA PHE A 14 -2.96 -27.91 -6.74
C PHE A 14 -1.55 -27.56 -6.27
N SER A 15 -1.41 -26.84 -5.16
CA SER A 15 -0.09 -26.46 -4.61
C SER A 15 0.52 -27.54 -3.71
N PHE A 16 -0.24 -28.53 -3.26
CA PHE A 16 0.21 -29.54 -2.30
C PHE A 16 1.43 -30.32 -2.80
N PHE A 17 1.28 -31.02 -3.93
CA PHE A 17 2.38 -31.84 -4.48
C PHE A 17 3.58 -31.01 -4.96
N PRO A 18 3.41 -29.90 -5.70
CA PRO A 18 4.53 -29.04 -6.07
C PRO A 18 5.32 -28.55 -4.87
N LEU A 19 4.64 -28.03 -3.82
CA LEU A 19 5.31 -27.55 -2.61
C LEU A 19 6.01 -28.68 -1.86
N LEU A 20 5.37 -29.83 -1.72
CA LEU A 20 5.97 -31.01 -1.07
C LEU A 20 7.22 -31.48 -1.81
N ASN A 21 7.20 -31.44 -3.15
CA ASN A 21 8.34 -31.81 -3.99
C ASN A 21 9.53 -30.86 -3.79
N ILE A 22 9.29 -29.53 -3.82
CA ILE A 22 10.30 -28.51 -3.51
C ILE A 22 10.91 -28.76 -2.13
N LEU A 23 10.08 -28.97 -1.10
CA LEU A 23 10.57 -29.17 0.26
C LEU A 23 11.38 -30.47 0.45
N LYS A 24 11.02 -31.54 -0.28
CA LYS A 24 11.71 -32.85 -0.18
C LYS A 24 12.93 -32.97 -1.08
N LYS A 25 12.87 -32.45 -2.32
CA LYS A 25 13.95 -32.61 -3.31
C LYS A 25 14.94 -31.44 -3.29
N ASP A 26 14.43 -30.20 -3.40
CA ASP A 26 15.29 -29.03 -3.53
C ASP A 26 15.82 -28.57 -2.16
N LYS A 27 15.12 -28.90 -1.06
CA LYS A 27 15.47 -28.62 0.33
C LYS A 27 16.00 -27.20 0.53
N PRO A 28 15.26 -26.16 0.15
CA PRO A 28 15.73 -24.78 0.27
C PRO A 28 16.05 -24.46 1.75
N GLU A 29 17.09 -23.66 1.99
CA GLU A 29 17.44 -23.26 3.36
C GLU A 29 16.31 -22.43 3.98
N PHE A 30 15.70 -21.51 3.21
CA PHE A 30 14.61 -20.65 3.66
C PHE A 30 13.42 -20.73 2.71
N ILE A 31 12.22 -20.63 3.27
CA ILE A 31 10.98 -20.40 2.53
C ILE A 31 10.17 -19.28 3.17
N ILE A 32 9.77 -18.29 2.37
CA ILE A 32 8.92 -17.20 2.83
C ILE A 32 7.47 -17.51 2.44
N MET A 33 6.63 -17.67 3.45
CA MET A 33 5.20 -17.92 3.29
C MET A 33 4.44 -16.59 3.31
N HIS A 34 3.75 -16.29 2.22
CA HIS A 34 2.97 -15.07 2.09
C HIS A 34 1.57 -15.39 1.53
N LEU A 35 0.53 -14.76 2.02
CA LEU A 35 -0.88 -14.95 1.66
C LEU A 35 -1.44 -16.34 2.00
N LEU A 36 -0.95 -17.40 1.38
CA LEU A 36 -1.36 -18.79 1.57
C LEU A 36 -0.45 -19.48 2.60
N THR A 37 -0.66 -19.20 3.87
CA THR A 37 0.23 -19.64 4.94
C THR A 37 -0.13 -21.00 5.52
N SER A 38 -1.39 -21.44 5.41
CA SER A 38 -1.88 -22.65 6.10
C SER A 38 -1.25 -23.93 5.57
N LEU A 39 -1.15 -24.10 4.26
CA LEU A 39 -0.59 -25.32 3.66
C LEU A 39 0.89 -25.55 4.01
N PRO A 40 1.80 -24.56 3.82
CA PRO A 40 3.19 -24.73 4.20
C PRO A 40 3.38 -25.04 5.70
N ILE A 41 2.60 -24.38 6.56
CA ILE A 41 2.63 -24.61 8.00
C ILE A 41 2.19 -26.04 8.33
N LEU A 42 1.11 -26.55 7.76
CA LEU A 42 0.64 -27.91 7.96
C LEU A 42 1.66 -28.94 7.48
N LEU A 43 2.24 -28.74 6.29
CA LEU A 43 3.29 -29.62 5.77
C LEU A 43 4.51 -29.64 6.68
N ASN A 44 4.95 -28.48 7.18
CA ASN A 44 6.08 -28.42 8.11
C ASN A 44 5.79 -29.14 9.45
N ASN A 45 4.58 -28.99 9.96
CA ASN A 45 4.18 -29.69 11.18
C ASN A 45 4.15 -31.21 11.02
N LEU A 46 3.74 -31.70 9.84
CA LEU A 46 3.64 -33.13 9.54
C LEU A 46 5.00 -33.77 9.25
N PHE A 47 5.82 -33.12 8.45
CA PHE A 47 7.06 -33.72 7.92
C PHE A 47 8.34 -33.19 8.57
N LYS A 48 8.28 -32.12 9.37
CA LYS A 48 9.41 -31.52 10.11
C LYS A 48 10.64 -31.30 9.24
N PHE A 49 10.49 -30.50 8.17
CA PHE A 49 11.57 -30.20 7.24
C PHE A 49 12.70 -29.42 7.92
N GLN A 50 13.93 -29.57 7.39
CA GLN A 50 15.09 -28.77 7.83
C GLN A 50 15.01 -27.31 7.33
N THR A 51 14.20 -27.05 6.31
CA THR A 51 13.91 -25.71 5.76
C THR A 51 13.42 -24.78 6.86
N LYS A 52 13.99 -23.57 6.92
CA LYS A 52 13.57 -22.50 7.84
C LYS A 52 12.37 -21.77 7.29
N PHE A 53 11.23 -21.88 7.94
CA PHE A 53 9.97 -21.27 7.51
C PHE A 53 9.82 -19.85 8.07
N ILE A 54 9.68 -18.87 7.20
CA ILE A 54 9.47 -17.45 7.52
C ILE A 54 8.03 -17.10 7.19
N LEU A 55 7.30 -16.59 8.17
CA LEU A 55 5.92 -16.17 7.99
C LEU A 55 5.86 -14.66 7.73
N ARG A 56 5.48 -14.26 6.51
CA ARG A 56 5.21 -12.87 6.15
C ARG A 56 3.73 -12.55 6.34
N ILE A 57 3.40 -11.63 7.25
CA ILE A 57 2.04 -11.17 7.51
C ILE A 57 1.94 -9.72 7.06
N SER A 58 1.16 -9.42 6.00
CA SER A 58 1.14 -8.09 5.37
C SER A 58 0.04 -7.17 5.87
N GLY A 59 -1.11 -7.68 6.27
CA GLY A 59 -2.24 -6.88 6.75
C GLY A 59 -2.82 -7.47 8.02
N PHE A 60 -3.75 -6.76 8.67
CA PHE A 60 -4.42 -7.27 9.86
C PHE A 60 -5.15 -8.58 9.54
N PRO A 61 -4.70 -9.72 10.06
CA PRO A 61 -5.28 -11.00 9.72
C PRO A 61 -6.66 -11.17 10.39
N LYS A 62 -7.60 -11.75 9.66
CA LYS A 62 -8.84 -12.23 10.28
C LYS A 62 -8.50 -13.45 11.16
N LEU A 63 -8.31 -13.22 12.45
CA LEU A 63 -7.94 -14.24 13.42
C LEU A 63 -9.18 -15.02 13.88
N ASN A 64 -9.65 -15.97 13.07
CA ASN A 64 -10.63 -16.96 13.53
C ASN A 64 -9.97 -18.02 14.44
N MET A 65 -10.77 -18.77 15.16
CA MET A 65 -10.30 -19.79 16.12
C MET A 65 -9.33 -20.81 15.47
N PHE A 66 -9.65 -21.28 14.26
CA PHE A 66 -8.82 -22.23 13.53
C PHE A 66 -7.43 -21.64 13.20
N ARG A 67 -7.37 -20.40 12.71
CA ARG A 67 -6.10 -19.73 12.39
C ARG A 67 -5.28 -19.46 13.64
N LYS A 68 -5.90 -19.00 14.74
CA LYS A 68 -5.23 -18.79 16.02
C LYS A 68 -4.64 -20.10 16.53
N PHE A 69 -5.42 -21.18 16.52
CA PHE A 69 -4.98 -22.51 16.95
C PHE A 69 -3.81 -23.03 16.09
N LEU A 70 -3.96 -22.98 14.75
CA LEU A 70 -2.91 -23.42 13.83
C LEU A 70 -1.61 -22.62 14.03
N TRP A 71 -1.70 -21.32 14.09
CA TRP A 71 -0.53 -20.46 14.24
C TRP A 71 0.15 -20.63 15.60
N LYS A 72 -0.63 -20.71 16.67
CA LYS A 72 -0.10 -20.92 18.03
C LYS A 72 0.63 -22.27 18.16
N ASN A 73 0.02 -23.34 17.68
CA ASN A 73 0.64 -24.68 17.73
C ASN A 73 1.87 -24.80 16.83
N SER A 74 1.93 -24.00 15.77
CA SER A 74 3.05 -24.02 14.82
C SER A 74 4.15 -22.99 15.16
N SER A 75 3.92 -22.14 16.15
CA SER A 75 4.83 -21.04 16.49
C SER A 75 6.27 -21.49 16.72
N LYS A 76 6.46 -22.63 17.40
CA LYS A 76 7.78 -23.20 17.65
C LYS A 76 8.51 -23.62 16.37
N ASN A 77 7.77 -24.06 15.34
CA ASN A 77 8.30 -24.54 14.06
C ASN A 77 8.49 -23.42 13.03
N ILE A 78 8.05 -22.19 13.33
CA ILE A 78 8.29 -21.02 12.50
C ILE A 78 9.61 -20.39 12.92
N PHE A 79 10.50 -20.16 11.96
CA PHE A 79 11.82 -19.60 12.21
C PHE A 79 11.73 -18.11 12.55
N LYS A 80 11.10 -17.31 11.69
CA LYS A 80 10.91 -15.87 11.87
C LYS A 80 9.53 -15.43 11.36
N ILE A 81 9.04 -14.31 11.89
CA ILE A 81 7.78 -13.69 11.48
C ILE A 81 8.07 -12.25 11.12
N THR A 82 7.66 -11.80 9.94
CA THR A 82 7.92 -10.45 9.47
C THR A 82 6.62 -9.70 9.17
N CYS A 83 6.57 -8.44 9.57
CA CYS A 83 5.44 -7.53 9.39
C CYS A 83 5.90 -6.24 8.71
N PRO A 84 5.16 -5.69 7.73
CA PRO A 84 5.55 -4.49 6.99
C PRO A 84 5.34 -3.18 7.76
N THR A 85 4.55 -3.20 8.83
CA THR A 85 4.23 -2.03 9.65
C THR A 85 4.42 -2.33 11.13
N LYS A 86 4.78 -1.30 11.90
CA LYS A 86 4.92 -1.38 13.36
C LYS A 86 3.57 -1.58 14.04
N ASP A 87 2.51 -1.00 13.48
CA ASP A 87 1.14 -1.16 13.97
C ASP A 87 0.72 -2.64 13.94
N LEU A 88 0.94 -3.32 12.80
CA LEU A 88 0.64 -4.75 12.67
C LEU A 88 1.51 -5.60 13.59
N LEU A 89 2.81 -5.29 13.69
CA LEU A 89 3.72 -5.98 14.59
C LEU A 89 3.25 -5.85 16.05
N SER A 90 2.87 -4.65 16.48
CA SER A 90 2.36 -4.38 17.82
C SER A 90 1.04 -5.10 18.08
N TYR A 91 0.14 -5.14 17.09
CA TYR A 91 -1.10 -5.91 17.17
C TYR A 91 -0.84 -7.40 17.38
N LEU A 92 0.04 -8.01 16.56
CA LEU A 92 0.34 -9.45 16.66
C LEU A 92 1.05 -9.80 17.98
N LYS A 93 1.89 -8.91 18.52
CA LYS A 93 2.49 -9.10 19.85
C LYS A 93 1.42 -9.14 20.95
N LYS A 94 0.40 -8.28 20.89
CA LYS A 94 -0.73 -8.27 21.84
C LYS A 94 -1.60 -9.54 21.75
N GLU A 95 -1.74 -10.11 20.55
CA GLU A 95 -2.51 -11.35 20.37
C GLU A 95 -1.87 -12.59 20.99
N ASN A 96 -0.59 -12.52 21.40
CA ASN A 96 0.17 -13.58 22.08
C ASN A 96 0.08 -14.96 21.40
N ILE A 97 0.18 -14.94 20.06
CA ILE A 97 0.12 -16.16 19.23
C ILE A 97 1.53 -16.71 18.99
N PHE A 98 2.51 -15.81 18.86
CA PHE A 98 3.89 -16.12 18.49
C PHE A 98 4.88 -15.68 19.56
N GLU A 99 6.06 -16.31 19.58
CA GLU A 99 7.19 -15.90 20.40
C GLU A 99 7.69 -14.50 19.95
N ILE A 100 7.84 -13.59 20.90
CA ILE A 100 8.13 -12.15 20.59
C ILE A 100 9.49 -11.97 19.93
N ASP A 101 10.49 -12.77 20.32
CA ASP A 101 11.85 -12.79 19.78
C ASP A 101 11.94 -13.24 18.32
N LYS A 102 10.89 -13.93 17.81
CA LYS A 102 10.78 -14.31 16.41
C LYS A 102 10.11 -13.27 15.52
N MET A 103 9.58 -12.19 16.09
CA MET A 103 8.75 -11.21 15.39
C MET A 103 9.53 -9.96 15.02
N PHE A 104 9.61 -9.66 13.73
CA PHE A 104 10.42 -8.58 13.18
C PHE A 104 9.61 -7.62 12.32
N TYR A 105 9.95 -6.33 12.43
CA TYR A 105 9.54 -5.32 11.48
C TYR A 105 10.41 -5.43 10.22
N LEU A 106 9.78 -5.60 9.07
CA LEU A 106 10.46 -5.64 7.77
C LEU A 106 9.59 -4.91 6.75
N GLN A 107 10.00 -3.72 6.38
CA GLN A 107 9.33 -2.90 5.37
C GLN A 107 9.27 -3.60 4.01
N ASP A 108 8.25 -3.30 3.21
CA ASP A 108 8.15 -3.83 1.85
C ASP A 108 9.17 -3.18 0.91
N ALA A 109 9.62 -3.96 -0.09
CA ALA A 109 10.45 -3.48 -1.19
C ALA A 109 9.53 -2.84 -2.26
N ILE A 110 9.28 -1.55 -2.15
CA ILE A 110 8.36 -0.83 -3.05
C ILE A 110 9.13 -0.17 -4.20
N ILE A 111 10.28 0.41 -3.90
CA ILE A 111 11.05 1.20 -4.86
C ILE A 111 12.23 0.40 -5.39
N ASN A 112 12.18 0.08 -6.68
CA ASN A 112 13.36 -0.29 -7.45
C ASN A 112 13.95 0.97 -8.07
N ILE A 113 15.12 1.41 -7.62
CA ILE A 113 15.74 2.67 -8.05
C ILE A 113 16.05 2.67 -9.55
N GLN A 114 16.50 1.54 -10.10
CA GLN A 114 16.81 1.43 -11.54
C GLN A 114 15.54 1.57 -12.39
N ASP A 115 14.49 0.87 -12.01
CA ASP A 115 13.18 0.99 -12.64
C ASP A 115 12.62 2.41 -12.55
N TYR A 116 12.74 3.05 -11.39
CA TYR A 116 12.32 4.43 -11.19
C TYR A 116 13.05 5.39 -12.11
N ILE A 117 14.38 5.30 -12.21
CA ILE A 117 15.20 6.16 -13.07
C ILE A 117 14.79 5.99 -14.54
N LYS A 118 14.48 4.77 -14.97
CA LYS A 118 13.98 4.51 -16.33
C LYS A 118 12.58 5.13 -16.52
N LYS A 119 11.64 4.77 -15.68
CA LYS A 119 10.22 5.16 -15.79
C LYS A 119 9.99 6.67 -15.66
N ILE A 120 10.76 7.39 -14.83
CA ILE A 120 10.61 8.83 -14.67
C ILE A 120 11.03 9.64 -15.92
N LYS A 121 11.81 9.01 -16.82
CA LYS A 121 12.26 9.60 -18.09
C LYS A 121 11.35 9.21 -19.26
N GLU A 122 10.49 8.22 -19.11
CA GLU A 122 9.53 7.85 -20.13
C GLU A 122 8.47 8.95 -20.24
N ASN A 123 8.37 9.55 -21.44
CA ASN A 123 7.31 10.50 -21.74
C ASN A 123 6.15 9.73 -22.35
N ASP A 124 5.07 9.55 -21.61
CA ASP A 124 3.80 9.08 -22.16
C ASP A 124 3.11 10.28 -22.85
N LYS A 125 3.62 10.61 -24.08
CA LYS A 125 3.27 11.83 -24.81
C LYS A 125 1.77 12.04 -25.00
N VAL A 126 1.02 10.98 -25.26
CA VAL A 126 -0.41 11.09 -25.64
C VAL A 126 -1.31 11.59 -24.49
N PHE A 127 -0.95 11.31 -23.24
CA PHE A 127 -1.73 11.73 -22.07
C PHE A 127 -1.18 12.97 -21.38
N LEU A 128 0.13 13.18 -21.42
CA LEU A 128 0.75 14.36 -20.85
C LEU A 128 0.30 15.63 -21.59
N ASP A 129 0.11 15.57 -22.90
CA ASP A 129 -0.35 16.73 -23.70
C ASP A 129 -1.76 17.21 -23.29
N LYS A 130 -2.66 16.28 -22.87
CA LYS A 130 -3.97 16.67 -22.32
C LYS A 130 -3.89 17.24 -20.91
N VAL A 131 -2.90 16.83 -20.13
CA VAL A 131 -2.68 17.25 -18.73
C VAL A 131 -1.67 18.41 -18.67
N GLU A 132 -0.84 18.60 -19.70
CA GLU A 132 0.11 19.73 -19.81
C GLU A 132 -0.58 21.09 -19.87
N SER A 133 -1.84 21.14 -20.33
CA SER A 133 -2.66 22.36 -20.23
C SER A 133 -3.06 22.70 -18.79
N TYR A 134 -2.85 21.78 -17.83
CA TYR A 134 -3.17 21.96 -16.42
C TYR A 134 -1.88 21.95 -15.60
N ASP A 135 -1.26 23.08 -15.43
CA ASP A 135 0.03 23.22 -14.73
C ASP A 135 0.04 22.77 -13.27
N HIS A 136 -1.13 22.52 -12.67
CA HIS A 136 -1.21 22.22 -11.24
C HIS A 136 -2.42 21.34 -10.89
N TYR A 137 -2.29 20.02 -10.93
CA TYR A 137 -3.36 19.09 -10.54
C TYR A 137 -3.05 18.31 -9.26
N PHE A 138 -4.10 17.91 -8.57
CA PHE A 138 -4.05 16.90 -7.53
C PHE A 138 -4.15 15.52 -8.15
N LEU A 139 -3.41 14.56 -7.63
CA LEU A 139 -3.33 13.20 -8.17
C LEU A 139 -3.88 12.18 -7.17
N ALA A 140 -4.67 11.24 -7.66
CA ALA A 140 -5.04 10.04 -6.91
C ALA A 140 -4.77 8.80 -7.78
N VAL A 141 -4.11 7.78 -7.22
CA VAL A 141 -3.72 6.57 -7.95
C VAL A 141 -4.12 5.33 -7.17
N GLY A 142 -4.80 4.40 -7.82
CA GLY A 142 -5.16 3.13 -7.23
C GLY A 142 -6.38 2.46 -7.85
N ARG A 143 -6.67 1.24 -7.44
CA ARG A 143 -7.83 0.49 -7.92
C ARG A 143 -9.13 1.22 -7.58
N LEU A 144 -10.05 1.32 -8.53
CA LEU A 144 -11.35 1.95 -8.34
C LEU A 144 -12.31 0.98 -7.62
N THR A 145 -12.11 0.86 -6.31
CA THR A 145 -12.79 -0.08 -5.42
C THR A 145 -13.25 0.62 -4.15
N LYS A 146 -14.20 0.03 -3.43
CA LYS A 146 -14.69 0.51 -2.15
C LYS A 146 -13.57 0.82 -1.13
N GLN A 147 -12.48 0.05 -1.15
CA GLN A 147 -11.33 0.27 -0.27
C GLN A 147 -10.74 1.66 -0.44
N LYS A 148 -10.61 2.15 -1.67
CA LYS A 148 -9.96 3.42 -2.01
C LYS A 148 -10.85 4.64 -1.79
N ASN A 149 -12.16 4.44 -1.58
CA ASN A 149 -13.12 5.47 -1.15
C ASN A 149 -13.16 6.71 -2.06
N TYR A 150 -13.11 6.48 -3.36
CA TYR A 150 -13.17 7.57 -4.35
C TYR A 150 -14.46 8.39 -4.31
N PRO A 151 -15.65 7.85 -3.96
CA PRO A 151 -16.84 8.68 -3.81
C PRO A 151 -16.66 9.80 -2.79
N TYR A 152 -16.02 9.52 -1.65
CA TYR A 152 -15.68 10.53 -0.65
C TYR A 152 -14.68 11.55 -1.21
N LEU A 153 -13.59 11.09 -1.84
CA LEU A 153 -12.61 11.98 -2.45
C LEU A 153 -13.24 12.95 -3.45
N ILE A 154 -14.06 12.45 -4.37
CA ILE A 154 -14.75 13.25 -5.38
C ILE A 154 -15.69 14.27 -4.71
N SER A 155 -16.48 13.84 -3.75
CA SER A 155 -17.41 14.74 -3.02
C SER A 155 -16.69 15.86 -2.28
N GLU A 156 -15.59 15.55 -1.60
CA GLU A 156 -14.78 16.54 -0.90
C GLU A 156 -14.05 17.48 -1.87
N PHE A 157 -13.60 16.97 -3.03
CA PHE A 157 -12.98 17.80 -4.05
C PHE A 157 -14.00 18.74 -4.71
N ILE A 158 -15.22 18.29 -4.96
CA ILE A 158 -16.32 19.16 -5.42
C ILE A 158 -16.61 20.28 -4.40
N ASN A 159 -16.59 19.98 -3.11
CA ASN A 159 -16.71 21.00 -2.07
C ASN A 159 -15.53 21.98 -2.09
N TYR A 160 -14.33 21.52 -2.34
CA TYR A 160 -13.16 22.37 -2.52
C TYR A 160 -13.33 23.30 -3.74
N LEU A 161 -13.82 22.81 -4.89
CA LEU A 161 -14.07 23.60 -6.11
C LEU A 161 -15.12 24.71 -5.90
N LYS A 162 -16.10 24.55 -5.00
CA LYS A 162 -17.06 25.61 -4.65
C LYS A 162 -16.36 26.81 -4.00
N ILE A 163 -15.19 26.62 -3.43
CA ILE A 163 -14.44 27.64 -2.69
C ILE A 163 -13.28 28.18 -3.55
N LYS A 164 -12.51 27.29 -4.18
CA LYS A 164 -11.40 27.58 -5.08
C LYS A 164 -11.78 27.09 -6.48
N LYS A 165 -12.15 27.97 -7.38
CA LYS A 165 -12.75 27.64 -8.68
C LYS A 165 -11.81 26.94 -9.69
N ASP A 166 -10.51 26.82 -9.41
CA ASP A 166 -9.43 26.47 -10.32
C ASP A 166 -8.72 25.14 -10.03
N GLY A 167 -9.37 24.21 -9.37
CA GLY A 167 -8.75 22.90 -9.02
C GLY A 167 -8.95 21.84 -10.09
N ILE A 168 -7.93 21.00 -10.31
CA ILE A 168 -8.01 19.78 -11.13
C ILE A 168 -7.67 18.57 -10.27
N LEU A 169 -8.48 17.50 -10.38
CA LEU A 169 -8.22 16.19 -9.79
C LEU A 169 -8.08 15.15 -10.88
N LEU A 170 -6.92 14.52 -10.94
CA LEU A 170 -6.65 13.40 -11.82
C LEU A 170 -6.67 12.10 -11.03
N ILE A 171 -7.55 11.19 -11.40
CA ILE A 171 -7.66 9.85 -10.81
C ILE A 171 -7.14 8.84 -11.82
N ILE A 172 -6.08 8.11 -11.47
CA ILE A 172 -5.51 7.06 -12.32
C ILE A 172 -5.83 5.70 -11.72
N GLY A 173 -6.59 4.88 -12.45
CA GLY A 173 -6.92 3.54 -12.00
C GLY A 173 -8.00 2.82 -12.79
N GLU A 174 -8.18 1.56 -12.43
CA GLU A 174 -9.20 0.64 -12.94
C GLU A 174 -9.93 -0.02 -11.77
N GLY A 175 -11.15 -0.45 -12.00
CA GLY A 175 -11.92 -1.20 -11.01
C GLY A 175 -13.42 -1.15 -11.22
N GLU A 176 -14.14 -1.90 -10.41
CA GLU A 176 -15.59 -2.08 -10.50
C GLU A 176 -16.40 -0.80 -10.26
N GLU A 177 -15.85 0.19 -9.57
CA GLU A 177 -16.56 1.44 -9.28
C GLU A 177 -16.44 2.49 -10.40
N LYS A 178 -15.68 2.24 -11.50
CA LYS A 178 -15.42 3.24 -12.54
C LYS A 178 -16.68 3.91 -13.07
N ASN A 179 -17.67 3.13 -13.49
CA ASN A 179 -18.89 3.66 -14.08
C ASN A 179 -19.68 4.53 -13.09
N MET A 180 -19.79 4.08 -11.84
CA MET A 180 -20.46 4.81 -10.75
C MET A 180 -19.74 6.13 -10.45
N LEU A 181 -18.40 6.14 -10.43
CA LEU A 181 -17.61 7.35 -10.19
C LEU A 181 -17.73 8.35 -11.34
N THR A 182 -17.73 7.88 -12.59
CA THR A 182 -17.94 8.73 -13.78
C THR A 182 -19.30 9.39 -13.73
N GLU A 183 -20.34 8.64 -13.37
CA GLU A 183 -21.69 9.19 -13.23
C GLU A 183 -21.81 10.18 -12.06
N LEU A 184 -21.12 9.93 -10.95
CA LEU A 184 -21.06 10.86 -9.82
C LEU A 184 -20.45 12.21 -10.23
N ILE A 185 -19.35 12.20 -10.99
CA ILE A 185 -18.68 13.40 -11.52
C ILE A 185 -19.65 14.17 -12.43
N ARG A 186 -20.29 13.48 -13.38
CA ARG A 186 -21.24 14.06 -14.34
C ARG A 186 -22.42 14.71 -13.65
N LYS A 187 -23.08 14.03 -12.70
CA LYS A 187 -24.23 14.55 -11.95
C LYS A 187 -23.92 15.80 -11.14
N ASN A 188 -22.68 16.00 -10.77
CA ASN A 188 -22.25 17.19 -10.02
C ASN A 188 -21.64 18.29 -10.91
N ASN A 189 -21.74 18.18 -12.24
CA ASN A 189 -21.17 19.13 -13.21
C ASN A 189 -19.66 19.37 -12.99
N ALA A 190 -18.92 18.32 -12.60
CA ALA A 190 -17.49 18.41 -12.29
C ALA A 190 -16.58 17.80 -13.38
N SER A 191 -17.12 17.53 -14.57
CA SER A 191 -16.40 16.85 -15.67
C SER A 191 -15.22 17.67 -16.23
N ASP A 192 -15.22 18.97 -16.05
CA ASP A 192 -14.12 19.84 -16.46
C ASP A 192 -12.98 19.92 -15.44
N ASN A 193 -13.21 19.40 -14.23
CA ASN A 193 -12.26 19.49 -13.12
C ASN A 193 -11.78 18.14 -12.60
N ILE A 194 -12.52 17.04 -12.83
CA ILE A 194 -12.21 15.71 -12.31
C ILE A 194 -12.15 14.71 -13.45
N PHE A 195 -10.98 14.11 -13.65
CA PHE A 195 -10.71 13.17 -14.74
C PHE A 195 -10.34 11.79 -14.19
N ILE A 196 -10.90 10.73 -14.79
CA ILE A 196 -10.52 9.34 -14.52
C ILE A 196 -9.75 8.80 -15.73
N LEU A 197 -8.49 8.46 -15.54
CA LEU A 197 -7.64 7.82 -16.53
C LEU A 197 -7.46 6.35 -16.23
N SER A 198 -7.54 5.54 -17.28
CA SER A 198 -7.37 4.10 -17.24
C SER A 198 -6.21 3.65 -18.12
N ASN A 199 -5.72 2.42 -17.92
CA ASN A 199 -4.64 1.83 -18.73
C ASN A 199 -3.31 2.61 -18.69
N ILE A 200 -3.03 3.29 -17.59
CA ILE A 200 -1.75 3.95 -17.34
C ILE A 200 -0.82 2.97 -16.62
N SER A 201 0.21 2.51 -17.31
CA SER A 201 1.21 1.59 -16.76
C SER A 201 2.30 2.28 -15.95
N ASN A 202 2.60 3.54 -16.27
CA ASN A 202 3.65 4.33 -15.64
C ASN A 202 3.07 5.62 -15.04
N VAL A 203 2.97 5.67 -13.73
CA VAL A 203 2.40 6.82 -12.99
C VAL A 203 3.44 7.85 -12.57
N TYR A 204 4.73 7.55 -12.68
CA TYR A 204 5.81 8.45 -12.21
C TYR A 204 5.87 9.81 -12.92
N PRO A 205 5.67 9.91 -14.25
CA PRO A 205 5.58 11.21 -14.91
C PRO A 205 4.47 12.10 -14.36
N PHE A 206 3.30 11.50 -14.03
CA PHE A 206 2.18 12.20 -13.41
C PHE A 206 2.51 12.64 -11.98
N MET A 207 3.17 11.79 -11.19
CA MET A 207 3.61 12.13 -9.83
C MET A 207 4.60 13.30 -9.83
N LYS A 208 5.47 13.38 -10.83
CA LYS A 208 6.47 14.45 -10.95
C LYS A 208 5.84 15.82 -11.20
N LYS A 209 4.72 15.90 -11.92
CA LYS A 209 4.02 17.13 -12.30
C LYS A 209 2.91 17.54 -11.33
N ALA A 210 2.38 16.61 -10.55
CA ALA A 210 1.30 16.88 -9.62
C ALA A 210 1.73 17.80 -8.46
N ARG A 211 0.76 18.52 -7.88
CA ARG A 211 0.95 19.33 -6.66
C ARG A 211 0.99 18.46 -5.40
N ALA A 212 0.05 17.53 -5.31
CA ALA A 212 -0.02 16.58 -4.21
C ALA A 212 -0.70 15.27 -4.64
N LEU A 213 -0.31 14.16 -4.00
CA LEU A 213 -1.07 12.92 -4.04
C LEU A 213 -2.13 12.94 -2.94
N ILE A 214 -3.36 12.52 -3.28
CA ILE A 214 -4.44 12.33 -2.32
C ILE A 214 -4.78 10.83 -2.22
N LEU A 215 -4.75 10.28 -1.01
CA LEU A 215 -5.18 8.92 -0.71
C LEU A 215 -6.34 8.96 0.28
N ALA A 216 -7.56 8.57 -0.15
CA ALA A 216 -8.78 8.61 0.67
C ALA A 216 -9.18 7.24 1.24
N SER A 217 -8.32 6.25 1.20
CA SER A 217 -8.61 4.85 1.53
C SER A 217 -9.24 4.67 2.90
N LEU A 218 -10.13 3.69 3.00
CA LEU A 218 -10.73 3.24 4.26
C LEU A 218 -9.78 2.38 5.07
N TRP A 219 -8.91 1.62 4.39
CA TRP A 219 -7.83 0.81 4.98
C TRP A 219 -6.72 0.59 3.95
N GLU A 220 -5.50 0.46 4.45
CA GLU A 220 -4.31 0.11 3.66
C GLU A 220 -3.49 -0.94 4.40
N GLU A 221 -2.56 -1.57 3.70
CA GLU A 221 -1.48 -2.32 4.34
C GLU A 221 -0.31 -1.37 4.63
N VAL A 222 0.41 -0.94 3.61
CA VAL A 222 1.43 0.12 3.70
C VAL A 222 0.98 1.38 2.97
N GLY A 223 0.20 1.22 1.88
CA GLY A 223 -0.13 2.30 0.97
C GLY A 223 1.01 2.58 0.00
N PHE A 224 1.34 1.63 -0.87
CA PHE A 224 2.49 1.71 -1.78
C PHE A 224 2.56 3.03 -2.53
N VAL A 225 1.43 3.52 -3.01
CA VAL A 225 1.36 4.75 -3.80
C VAL A 225 1.83 6.01 -3.04
N ILE A 226 1.65 6.09 -1.71
CA ILE A 226 2.16 7.23 -0.94
C ILE A 226 3.68 7.18 -0.80
N VAL A 227 4.25 5.97 -0.74
CA VAL A 227 5.71 5.77 -0.73
C VAL A 227 6.31 6.18 -2.08
N GLU A 228 5.69 5.74 -3.19
CA GLU A 228 6.09 6.10 -4.56
C GLU A 228 6.00 7.63 -4.78
N ALA A 229 4.91 8.25 -4.36
CA ALA A 229 4.72 9.70 -4.45
C ALA A 229 5.77 10.47 -3.65
N ALA A 230 6.02 10.07 -2.40
CA ALA A 230 7.05 10.69 -1.56
C ALA A 230 8.45 10.51 -2.14
N PHE A 231 8.74 9.35 -2.74
CA PHE A 231 10.01 9.12 -3.46
C PHE A 231 10.18 10.06 -4.65
N CYS A 232 9.09 10.37 -5.36
CA CYS A 232 9.03 11.40 -6.42
C CYS A 232 9.12 12.84 -5.88
N ASN A 233 9.28 13.04 -4.58
CA ASN A 233 9.21 14.34 -3.93
C ASN A 233 7.84 15.04 -4.07
N LEU A 234 6.77 14.26 -4.24
CA LEU A 234 5.40 14.76 -4.28
C LEU A 234 4.83 14.85 -2.86
N PHE A 235 4.10 15.91 -2.57
CA PHE A 235 3.44 16.06 -1.27
C PHE A 235 2.31 15.03 -1.12
N VAL A 236 2.12 14.50 0.09
CA VAL A 236 1.11 13.48 0.37
C VAL A 236 0.04 14.01 1.33
N ILE A 237 -1.21 13.90 0.89
CA ILE A 237 -2.42 14.13 1.70
C ILE A 237 -3.14 12.79 1.81
N SER A 238 -3.19 12.17 2.97
CA SER A 238 -3.74 10.83 3.15
C SER A 238 -4.80 10.77 4.23
N SER A 239 -5.74 9.85 4.07
CA SER A 239 -6.57 9.44 5.19
C SER A 239 -5.68 8.83 6.29
N ASN A 240 -6.08 9.01 7.54
CA ASN A 240 -5.47 8.37 8.70
C ASN A 240 -5.99 6.93 8.92
N CYS A 241 -6.28 6.23 7.82
CA CYS A 241 -6.79 4.88 7.90
C CYS A 241 -5.83 3.94 8.65
N PRO A 242 -6.34 2.84 9.21
CA PRO A 242 -5.51 1.90 9.95
C PRO A 242 -4.32 1.39 9.13
N ASN A 243 -3.21 1.15 9.84
CA ASN A 243 -1.96 0.59 9.34
C ASN A 243 -1.06 1.64 8.65
N GLY A 244 -0.51 1.40 7.48
CA GLY A 244 0.60 2.09 6.84
C GLY A 244 0.59 3.63 6.74
N PRO A 245 -0.47 4.31 6.24
CA PRO A 245 -0.39 5.74 5.93
C PRO A 245 -0.04 6.63 7.13
N LYS A 246 -0.65 6.36 8.27
CA LYS A 246 -0.39 7.11 9.51
C LYS A 246 1.05 6.90 10.00
N GLU A 247 1.57 5.67 9.93
CA GLU A 247 2.95 5.33 10.29
C GLU A 247 3.94 5.99 9.32
N PHE A 248 3.71 5.86 8.00
CA PHE A 248 4.58 6.41 6.96
C PHE A 248 4.69 7.93 7.05
N LEU A 249 3.57 8.63 7.30
CA LEU A 249 3.50 10.08 7.45
C LEU A 249 3.81 10.56 8.87
N GLU A 250 4.27 9.67 9.77
CA GLU A 250 4.68 9.99 11.14
C GLU A 250 3.64 10.85 11.89
N ASN A 251 2.38 10.39 11.90
CA ASN A 251 1.25 11.09 12.52
C ASN A 251 1.01 12.53 11.99
N GLY A 252 1.44 12.82 10.76
CA GLY A 252 1.24 14.12 10.10
C GLY A 252 2.50 14.97 10.01
N GLU A 253 3.65 14.51 10.53
CA GLU A 253 4.93 15.23 10.46
C GLU A 253 5.63 15.09 9.09
N ALA A 254 5.16 14.20 8.22
CA ALA A 254 5.68 13.97 6.87
C ALA A 254 4.63 14.14 5.77
N GLY A 255 3.49 14.79 6.08
CA GLY A 255 2.40 15.06 5.15
C GLY A 255 1.10 15.33 5.89
N TYR A 256 0.02 15.61 5.17
CA TYR A 256 -1.27 15.86 5.81
C TYR A 256 -2.05 14.57 6.03
N LEU A 257 -2.69 14.47 7.21
CA LEU A 257 -3.64 13.42 7.54
C LEU A 257 -5.05 13.99 7.75
N PHE A 258 -6.07 13.25 7.30
CA PHE A 258 -7.48 13.55 7.54
C PHE A 258 -8.25 12.28 7.90
N HIS A 259 -9.39 12.38 8.56
CA HIS A 259 -10.26 11.24 8.85
C HIS A 259 -11.10 10.91 7.63
N SER A 260 -10.96 9.70 7.08
CA SER A 260 -11.81 9.20 6.01
C SER A 260 -13.28 9.19 6.47
N ASN A 261 -14.19 9.58 5.58
CA ASN A 261 -15.64 9.71 5.83
C ASN A 261 -16.06 10.87 6.76
N LYS A 262 -15.15 11.70 7.26
CA LYS A 262 -15.51 12.88 8.02
C LYS A 262 -15.67 14.08 7.09
N LYS A 263 -16.89 14.61 7.03
CA LYS A 263 -17.27 15.69 6.11
C LYS A 263 -16.37 16.92 6.27
N ASN A 264 -15.99 17.51 5.15
CA ASN A 264 -15.17 18.72 5.03
C ASN A 264 -13.74 18.62 5.60
N GLU A 265 -13.26 17.46 6.03
CA GLU A 265 -11.86 17.38 6.52
C GLU A 265 -10.85 17.42 5.39
N LEU A 266 -11.07 16.65 4.33
CA LEU A 266 -10.18 16.72 3.15
C LEU A 266 -10.28 18.09 2.49
N THR A 267 -11.49 18.64 2.34
CA THR A 267 -11.72 19.99 1.82
C THR A 267 -10.86 21.04 2.54
N LYS A 268 -10.85 21.04 3.88
CA LYS A 268 -10.02 21.94 4.69
C LYS A 268 -8.50 21.70 4.46
N LYS A 269 -8.09 20.43 4.35
CA LYS A 269 -6.66 20.12 4.08
C LYS A 269 -6.22 20.64 2.71
N LEU A 270 -7.09 20.55 1.69
CA LEU A 270 -6.82 21.09 0.37
C LEU A 270 -6.73 22.63 0.37
N GLN A 271 -7.59 23.31 1.11
CA GLN A 271 -7.51 24.76 1.30
C GLN A 271 -6.20 25.18 1.96
N ASN A 272 -5.88 24.57 3.11
CA ASN A 272 -4.63 24.85 3.83
C ASN A 272 -3.40 24.56 2.96
N PHE A 273 -3.42 23.49 2.16
CA PHE A 273 -2.33 23.17 1.24
C PHE A 273 -2.08 24.30 0.24
N THR A 274 -3.12 24.84 -0.35
CA THR A 274 -2.99 25.91 -1.36
C THR A 274 -2.60 27.28 -0.77
N GLU A 275 -2.89 27.52 0.51
CA GLU A 275 -2.60 28.78 1.19
C GLU A 275 -1.19 28.85 1.79
N VAL A 276 -0.59 27.71 2.16
CA VAL A 276 0.67 27.63 2.93
C VAL A 276 1.74 26.81 2.21
N GLU A 277 1.77 26.84 0.89
CA GLU A 277 2.66 25.98 0.08
C GLU A 277 4.16 26.12 0.43
N ALA A 278 4.60 27.32 0.81
CA ALA A 278 6.01 27.57 1.16
C ALA A 278 6.51 26.75 2.36
N ASN A 279 5.65 26.39 3.29
CA ASN A 279 6.01 25.63 4.51
C ASN A 279 5.98 24.10 4.30
N LEU A 280 5.54 23.61 3.13
CA LEU A 280 5.36 22.19 2.87
C LEU A 280 6.67 21.46 2.57
N ASN A 281 7.73 22.19 2.19
CA ASN A 281 9.01 21.59 1.81
C ASN A 281 9.62 20.72 2.91
N LYS A 282 9.52 21.13 4.18
CA LYS A 282 10.02 20.35 5.32
C LYS A 282 9.32 18.98 5.41
N LEU A 283 7.99 18.97 5.24
CA LEU A 283 7.19 17.75 5.28
C LEU A 283 7.50 16.83 4.08
N LYS A 284 7.66 17.40 2.89
CA LYS A 284 8.06 16.66 1.66
C LYS A 284 9.43 16.00 1.83
N ILE A 285 10.43 16.73 2.32
CA ILE A 285 11.78 16.20 2.55
C ILE A 285 11.72 15.03 3.55
N LYS A 286 10.94 15.17 4.62
CA LYS A 286 10.76 14.13 5.62
C LYS A 286 10.09 12.89 5.00
N ALA A 287 9.01 13.04 4.24
CA ALA A 287 8.35 11.96 3.53
C ALA A 287 9.30 11.25 2.54
N LYS A 288 10.09 12.03 1.78
CA LYS A 288 11.09 11.49 0.86
C LYS A 288 12.16 10.69 1.59
N LYS A 289 12.64 11.17 2.74
CA LYS A 289 13.58 10.42 3.58
C LYS A 289 12.95 9.10 4.05
N ASN A 290 11.69 9.11 4.48
CA ASN A 290 10.98 7.91 4.90
C ASN A 290 10.84 6.91 3.75
N SER A 291 10.53 7.37 2.53
CA SER A 291 10.39 6.50 1.36
C SER A 291 11.68 5.75 0.99
N SER A 292 12.86 6.30 1.31
CA SER A 292 14.14 5.64 1.05
C SER A 292 14.30 4.30 1.79
N ASN A 293 13.59 4.11 2.90
CA ASN A 293 13.58 2.86 3.64
C ASN A 293 12.83 1.73 2.92
N TYR A 294 11.98 2.06 1.95
CA TYR A 294 11.19 1.12 1.15
C TYR A 294 11.85 0.74 -0.18
N THR A 295 13.14 1.04 -0.34
CA THR A 295 13.90 0.61 -1.52
C THR A 295 14.23 -0.88 -1.44
N LEU A 296 14.32 -1.54 -2.61
CA LEU A 296 14.72 -2.93 -2.74
C LEU A 296 16.05 -3.21 -1.99
N PHE A 297 17.02 -2.29 -2.09
CA PHE A 297 18.30 -2.40 -1.40
C PHE A 297 18.14 -2.41 0.13
N ARG A 298 17.36 -1.47 0.69
CA ARG A 298 17.12 -1.41 2.15
C ARG A 298 16.37 -2.63 2.65
N HIS A 299 15.36 -3.07 1.91
CA HIS A 299 14.63 -4.30 2.21
C HIS A 299 15.57 -5.50 2.27
N HIS A 300 16.45 -5.66 1.25
CA HIS A 300 17.42 -6.76 1.20
C HIS A 300 18.36 -6.76 2.41
N LEU A 301 18.92 -5.58 2.76
CA LEU A 301 19.79 -5.47 3.94
C LEU A 301 19.05 -5.84 5.24
N SER A 302 17.82 -5.35 5.40
CA SER A 302 17.02 -5.63 6.60
C SER A 302 16.62 -7.12 6.68
N LEU A 303 16.23 -7.71 5.55
CA LEU A 303 15.93 -9.13 5.47
C LEU A 303 17.16 -9.99 5.81
N ARG A 304 18.33 -9.66 5.24
CA ARG A 304 19.58 -10.35 5.54
C ARG A 304 19.92 -10.31 7.04
N LYS A 305 19.83 -9.15 7.67
CA LYS A 305 20.04 -9.02 9.13
C LYS A 305 19.10 -9.92 9.93
N ILE A 306 17.82 -9.96 9.56
CA ILE A 306 16.82 -10.83 10.22
C ILE A 306 17.17 -12.31 10.04
N LEU A 307 17.59 -12.73 8.83
CA LEU A 307 17.90 -14.14 8.53
C LEU A 307 19.16 -14.64 9.22
N LEU A 308 20.19 -13.80 9.27
CA LEU A 308 21.51 -14.15 9.80
C LEU A 308 21.70 -13.80 11.27
N ASN A 309 20.68 -13.22 11.93
CA ASN A 309 20.75 -12.66 13.29
C ASN A 309 21.91 -11.64 13.45
N GLU A 310 22.20 -10.87 12.39
CA GLU A 310 23.19 -9.80 12.44
C GLU A 310 22.57 -8.55 13.14
N ASN A 311 23.29 -7.95 14.07
CA ASN A 311 22.88 -6.72 14.78
C ASN A 311 22.97 -5.46 13.92
#